data_98bfc8e0dd8bc58facf8ef25fd61c474
#
_entry.id   98bfc8e0dd8bc58facf8ef25fd61c474
#
_cell.length_a   1.000
_cell.length_b   1.000
_cell.length_c   1.000
_cell.angle_alpha   90.00
_cell.angle_beta   90.00
_cell.angle_gamma   90.00
#
_symmetry.space_group_name_H-M   'P 1'
#
loop_
_entity.id
_entity.type
_entity.pdbx_description
1 polymer ?
#
loop_
_entity_poly.entity_id
_entity_poly.type
_entity_poly.pdbx_seq_one_letter_code
_entity_poly.pdbx_strand_id
1 'polypeptide(L)'
;YAAFKGKPIAVLSTSPGAMGGLRMQRSFMTMLSDMGAICVPSHCTLGKAMAIFDNEDLTLQDDRSQKKVSTAVGQLLHFARFEANRDKNCELMQSVKGAENAGEYGSVH
;
A
#
# COMPACT_ATOMS: atom_id res chain seq x y z
N TYR A 1 5.94 4.64 -16.96
CA TYR A 1 4.70 4.26 -16.27
C TYR A 1 4.57 2.76 -16.07
N ALA A 2 5.01 1.96 -17.06
CA ALA A 2 4.83 0.51 -17.01
C ALA A 2 5.47 -0.15 -15.76
N ALA A 3 6.53 0.43 -15.23
CA ALA A 3 7.21 -0.09 -14.04
C ALA A 3 6.35 0.01 -12.78
N PHE A 4 5.45 0.99 -12.72
CA PHE A 4 4.62 1.25 -11.52
C PHE A 4 3.17 0.81 -11.71
N LYS A 5 2.72 0.65 -12.95
CA LYS A 5 1.32 0.37 -13.24
C LYS A 5 0.84 -0.92 -12.56
N GLY A 6 -0.18 -0.79 -11.74
CA GLY A 6 -0.77 -1.92 -11.02
C GLY A 6 0.08 -2.48 -9.89
N LYS A 7 1.21 -1.86 -9.56
CA LYS A 7 2.08 -2.32 -8.48
C LYS A 7 1.60 -1.80 -7.12
N PRO A 8 1.42 -2.67 -6.13
CA PRO A 8 1.17 -2.21 -4.77
C PRO A 8 2.43 -1.59 -4.16
N ILE A 9 2.28 -0.42 -3.57
CA ILE A 9 3.39 0.36 -3.00
C ILE A 9 3.01 0.83 -1.61
N ALA A 10 3.89 0.64 -0.65
CA ALA A 10 3.81 1.24 0.67
C ALA A 10 4.83 2.37 0.76
N VAL A 11 4.40 3.53 1.24
CA VAL A 11 5.28 4.69 1.39
C VAL A 11 5.51 4.96 2.87
N LEU A 12 6.76 4.94 3.25
CA LEU A 12 7.19 5.26 4.61
C LEU A 12 8.00 6.55 4.58
N SER A 13 7.77 7.42 5.53
CA SER A 13 8.53 8.67 5.64
C SER A 13 8.97 8.90 7.07
N THR A 14 10.07 9.61 7.25
CA THR A 14 10.60 9.99 8.55
C THR A 14 11.15 11.40 8.49
N SER A 15 11.13 12.07 9.62
CA SER A 15 11.72 13.40 9.75
C SER A 15 12.07 13.66 11.21
N PRO A 16 12.95 14.65 11.49
CA PRO A 16 13.22 15.07 12.88
C PRO A 16 11.99 15.70 13.55
N GLY A 17 11.07 16.29 12.79
CA GLY A 17 9.85 16.90 13.31
C GLY A 17 8.78 15.88 13.70
N ALA A 18 7.72 16.36 14.36
CA ALA A 18 6.65 15.49 14.86
C ALA A 18 5.80 14.85 13.74
N MET A 19 5.72 15.49 12.59
CA MET A 19 4.84 15.05 11.49
C MET A 19 5.42 13.93 10.64
N GLY A 20 6.73 13.64 10.76
CA GLY A 20 7.36 12.52 10.05
C GLY A 20 7.35 12.62 8.53
N GLY A 21 7.27 13.83 7.98
CA GLY A 21 7.26 14.03 6.52
C GLY A 21 5.89 13.81 5.89
N LEU A 22 4.80 13.98 6.63
CA LEU A 22 3.45 13.71 6.18
C LEU A 22 3.07 14.43 4.88
N ARG A 23 3.41 15.70 4.73
CA ARG A 23 3.10 16.47 3.52
C ARG A 23 3.79 15.90 2.29
N MET A 24 5.08 15.63 2.43
CA MET A 24 5.87 15.03 1.35
C MET A 24 5.32 13.66 0.98
N GLN A 25 4.99 12.85 1.97
CA GLN A 25 4.42 11.53 1.77
C GLN A 25 3.13 11.60 0.94
N ARG A 26 2.23 12.50 1.28
CA ARG A 26 0.96 12.66 0.56
C ARG A 26 1.18 13.09 -0.89
N SER A 27 2.05 14.06 -1.11
CA SER A 27 2.38 14.51 -2.47
C SER A 27 3.02 13.39 -3.29
N PHE A 28 3.91 12.64 -2.69
CA PHE A 28 4.57 11.50 -3.34
C PHE A 28 3.58 10.39 -3.68
N MET A 29 2.65 10.07 -2.78
CA MET A 29 1.61 9.07 -3.02
C MET A 29 0.69 9.49 -4.17
N THR A 30 0.33 10.77 -4.25
CA THR A 30 -0.47 11.30 -5.35
C THR A 30 0.24 11.10 -6.68
N MET A 31 1.52 11.42 -6.74
CA MET A 31 2.35 11.23 -7.94
C MET A 31 2.40 9.76 -8.35
N LEU A 32 2.63 8.87 -7.40
CA LEU A 32 2.67 7.42 -7.67
C LEU A 32 1.32 6.91 -8.17
N SER A 33 0.23 7.38 -7.60
CA SER A 33 -1.13 7.01 -8.05
C SER A 33 -1.39 7.48 -9.48
N ASP A 34 -0.93 8.68 -9.84
CA ASP A 34 -1.04 9.20 -11.20
C ASP A 34 -0.23 8.35 -12.19
N MET A 35 0.82 7.70 -11.73
CA MET A 35 1.62 6.77 -12.53
C MET A 35 1.03 5.36 -12.59
N GLY A 36 -0.13 5.14 -11.98
CA GLY A 36 -0.83 3.86 -12.00
C GLY A 36 -0.48 2.91 -10.87
N ALA A 37 0.30 3.34 -9.88
CA ALA A 37 0.60 2.53 -8.71
C ALA A 37 -0.60 2.45 -7.76
N ILE A 38 -0.67 1.37 -7.01
CA ILE A 38 -1.69 1.18 -5.97
C ILE A 38 -1.02 1.41 -4.61
N CYS A 39 -1.26 2.58 -4.02
CA CYS A 39 -0.72 2.89 -2.70
C CYS A 39 -1.56 2.22 -1.62
N VAL A 40 -0.91 1.46 -0.72
CA VAL A 40 -1.62 0.83 0.38
C VAL A 40 -2.13 1.89 1.36
N PRO A 41 -3.29 1.66 2.00
CA PRO A 41 -3.95 2.70 2.82
C PRO A 41 -3.23 3.05 4.12
N SER A 42 -2.33 2.22 4.62
CA SER A 42 -1.59 2.53 5.84
C SER A 42 -0.56 3.61 5.60
N HIS A 43 -0.76 4.73 6.26
CA HIS A 43 0.19 5.83 6.27
C HIS A 43 1.23 5.57 7.35
N CYS A 44 2.48 5.40 6.97
CA CYS A 44 3.58 5.21 7.93
C CYS A 44 4.46 6.45 7.95
N THR A 45 4.19 7.33 8.91
CA THR A 45 5.02 8.50 9.17
C THR A 45 5.73 8.33 10.50
N LEU A 46 7.05 8.46 10.49
CA LEU A 46 7.89 8.30 11.67
C LEU A 46 8.47 9.65 12.05
N GLY A 47 7.78 10.37 12.94
CA GLY A 47 8.24 11.63 13.47
C GLY A 47 9.32 11.46 14.52
N LYS A 48 9.98 12.56 14.88
CA LYS A 48 11.01 12.59 15.94
C LYS A 48 12.11 11.55 15.70
N ALA A 49 12.66 11.53 14.52
CA ALA A 49 13.64 10.52 14.10
C ALA A 49 14.80 10.36 15.08
N MET A 50 15.27 11.47 15.66
CA MET A 50 16.38 11.44 16.63
C MET A 50 16.03 10.69 17.93
N ALA A 51 14.76 10.61 18.26
CA ALA A 51 14.30 9.94 19.50
C ALA A 51 13.95 8.47 19.28
N ILE A 52 13.51 8.10 18.08
CA ILE A 52 13.01 6.74 17.81
C ILE A 52 14.06 5.79 17.24
N PHE A 53 15.14 6.32 16.65
CA PHE A 53 16.24 5.50 16.14
C PHE A 53 17.42 5.51 17.11
N ASP A 54 18.09 4.37 17.22
CA ASP A 54 19.36 4.29 17.94
C ASP A 54 20.46 4.98 17.14
N ASN A 55 21.25 5.84 17.81
CA ASN A 55 22.29 6.62 17.12
C ASN A 55 23.52 5.79 16.76
N GLU A 56 23.75 4.64 17.39
CA GLU A 56 24.92 3.82 17.15
C GLU A 56 24.69 2.80 16.05
N ASP A 57 23.63 1.99 16.16
CA ASP A 57 23.32 0.93 15.19
C ASP A 57 22.17 1.27 14.25
N LEU A 58 21.58 2.45 14.38
CA LEU A 58 20.50 2.96 13.51
C LEU A 58 19.26 2.07 13.50
N THR A 59 19.03 1.32 14.57
CA THR A 59 17.83 0.48 14.70
C THR A 59 16.65 1.28 15.22
N LEU A 60 15.46 0.91 14.79
CA LEU A 60 14.22 1.52 15.26
C LEU A 60 13.86 0.97 16.66
N GLN A 61 13.92 1.82 17.68
CA GLN A 61 13.74 1.41 19.07
C GLN A 61 12.33 1.61 19.61
N ASP A 62 11.54 2.47 18.97
CA ASP A 62 10.21 2.81 19.45
C ASP A 62 9.18 1.73 19.06
N ASP A 63 8.52 1.12 20.04
CA ASP A 63 7.54 0.06 19.82
C ASP A 63 6.36 0.51 18.95
N ARG A 64 5.89 1.74 19.17
CA ARG A 64 4.79 2.29 18.40
C ARG A 64 5.16 2.46 16.93
N SER A 65 6.38 2.92 16.67
CA SER A 65 6.91 3.07 15.32
C SER A 65 7.12 1.72 14.65
N GLN A 66 7.66 0.75 15.39
CA GLN A 66 7.81 -0.62 14.89
C GLN A 66 6.46 -1.21 14.47
N LYS A 67 5.42 -0.97 15.26
CA LYS A 67 4.08 -1.45 14.96
C LYS A 67 3.50 -0.80 13.70
N LYS A 68 3.74 0.50 13.50
CA LYS A 68 3.34 1.20 12.27
C LYS A 68 4.00 0.60 11.03
N VAL A 69 5.29 0.34 11.11
CA VAL A 69 6.05 -0.27 10.01
C VAL A 69 5.52 -1.68 9.73
N SER A 70 5.32 -2.48 10.75
CA SER A 70 4.78 -3.84 10.61
C SER A 70 3.41 -3.84 9.96
N THR A 71 2.54 -2.90 10.33
CA THR A 71 1.20 -2.76 9.73
C THR A 71 1.30 -2.41 8.24
N ALA A 72 2.14 -1.45 7.89
CA ALA A 72 2.34 -1.05 6.50
C ALA A 72 2.90 -2.20 5.65
N VAL A 73 3.90 -2.90 6.15
CA VAL A 73 4.49 -4.06 5.47
C VAL A 73 3.48 -5.20 5.33
N GLY A 74 2.69 -5.46 6.38
CA GLY A 74 1.64 -6.47 6.35
C GLY A 74 0.59 -6.19 5.28
N GLN A 75 0.15 -4.96 5.15
CA GLN A 75 -0.77 -4.55 4.09
C GLN A 75 -0.15 -4.68 2.71
N LEU A 76 1.11 -4.26 2.56
CA LEU A 76 1.82 -4.39 1.30
C LEU A 76 1.88 -5.86 0.85
N LEU A 77 2.20 -6.77 1.77
CA LEU A 77 2.26 -8.20 1.47
C LEU A 77 0.89 -8.74 1.08
N HIS A 78 -0.16 -8.30 1.75
CA HIS A 78 -1.53 -8.70 1.42
C HIS A 78 -1.89 -8.32 -0.03
N PHE A 79 -1.66 -7.08 -0.40
CA PHE A 79 -1.93 -6.60 -1.76
C PHE A 79 -0.99 -7.25 -2.79
N ALA A 80 0.26 -7.50 -2.44
CA ALA A 80 1.20 -8.18 -3.32
C ALA A 80 0.78 -9.63 -3.61
N ARG A 81 0.26 -10.33 -2.61
CA ARG A 81 -0.30 -11.68 -2.79
C ARG A 81 -1.53 -11.67 -3.68
N PHE A 82 -2.40 -10.70 -3.49
CA PHE A 82 -3.56 -10.54 -4.35
C PHE A 82 -3.13 -10.32 -5.81
N GLU A 83 -2.16 -9.46 -6.05
CA GLU A 83 -1.64 -9.19 -7.39
C GLU A 83 -0.95 -10.42 -7.99
N ALA A 84 -0.22 -11.20 -7.17
CA ALA A 84 0.41 -12.44 -7.62
C ALA A 84 -0.62 -13.49 -8.05
N ASN A 85 -1.84 -13.45 -7.50
CA ASN A 85 -2.95 -14.33 -7.85
C ASN A 85 -3.91 -13.70 -8.86
N ARG A 86 -3.47 -12.68 -9.56
CA ARG A 86 -4.30 -11.90 -10.49
C ARG A 86 -5.00 -12.78 -11.55
N ASP A 87 -4.31 -13.78 -12.07
CA ASP A 87 -4.86 -14.65 -13.10
C ASP A 87 -6.08 -15.44 -12.59
N LYS A 88 -5.99 -15.95 -11.36
CA LYS A 88 -7.14 -16.61 -10.71
C LYS A 88 -8.28 -15.65 -10.48
N ASN A 89 -7.99 -14.43 -10.06
CA ASN A 89 -9.01 -13.41 -9.85
C ASN A 89 -9.68 -13.01 -11.17
N CYS A 90 -8.92 -12.93 -12.24
CA CYS A 90 -9.46 -12.67 -13.58
C CYS A 90 -10.38 -13.80 -14.05
N GLU A 91 -10.02 -15.06 -13.82
CA GLU A 91 -10.86 -16.21 -14.14
C GLU A 91 -12.18 -16.16 -13.39
N LEU A 92 -12.14 -15.84 -12.08
CA LEU A 92 -13.37 -15.68 -11.29
C LEU A 92 -14.26 -14.58 -11.83
N MET A 93 -13.70 -13.44 -12.19
CA MET A 93 -14.46 -12.33 -12.77
C MET A 93 -15.07 -12.69 -14.12
N GLN A 94 -14.36 -13.44 -14.94
CA GLN A 94 -14.88 -13.94 -16.21
C GLN A 94 -16.04 -14.92 -15.98
N SER A 95 -15.94 -15.77 -14.97
CA SER A 95 -17.03 -16.69 -14.59
C SER A 95 -18.28 -15.91 -14.18
N VAL A 96 -18.13 -14.85 -13.39
CA VAL A 96 -19.25 -13.98 -12.99
C VAL A 96 -19.88 -13.31 -14.21
N LYS A 97 -19.09 -12.78 -15.13
CA LYS A 97 -19.59 -12.17 -16.36
C LYS A 97 -20.31 -13.19 -17.24
N GLY A 98 -19.80 -14.40 -17.32
CA GLY A 98 -20.47 -15.49 -18.02
C GLY A 98 -21.83 -15.80 -17.45
N ALA A 99 -21.95 -15.86 -16.13
CA ALA A 99 -23.21 -16.07 -15.43
C ALA A 99 -24.20 -14.92 -15.68
N GLU A 100 -23.74 -13.67 -15.67
CA GLU A 100 -24.57 -12.51 -16.03
C GLU A 100 -25.09 -12.60 -17.48
N ASN A 101 -24.24 -12.95 -18.41
CA ASN A 101 -24.61 -13.09 -19.80
C ASN A 101 -25.59 -14.23 -20.03
N ALA A 102 -25.55 -15.27 -19.18
CA ALA A 102 -26.50 -16.36 -19.19
C ALA A 102 -27.85 -16.00 -18.53
N GLY A 103 -27.97 -14.79 -17.96
CA GLY A 103 -29.19 -14.32 -17.31
C GLY A 103 -29.38 -14.83 -15.91
N GLU A 104 -28.39 -15.41 -15.27
CA GLU A 104 -28.46 -15.95 -13.91
C GLU A 104 -28.67 -14.88 -12.85
N TYR A 105 -28.21 -13.67 -13.10
CA TYR A 105 -28.38 -12.52 -12.21
C TYR A 105 -29.51 -11.59 -12.63
N GLY A 106 -30.34 -12.03 -13.58
CA GLY A 106 -31.41 -11.21 -14.10
C GLY A 106 -30.87 -9.96 -14.81
N SER A 107 -31.74 -8.98 -15.03
CA SER A 107 -31.37 -7.72 -15.69
C SER A 107 -30.73 -6.75 -14.71
N VAL A 108 -29.50 -6.99 -14.33
CA VAL A 108 -28.71 -6.04 -13.53
C VAL A 108 -27.98 -5.10 -14.51
N HIS A 109 -28.72 -4.24 -15.10
CA HIS A 109 -28.18 -3.27 -16.04
C HIS A 109 -28.38 -1.86 -15.55
#